data_8bce6d74485fc248f20bdd4c5073a86d
#
_entry.id   8bce6d74485fc248f20bdd4c5073a86d
#
_cell.length_a   1.000
_cell.length_b   1.000
_cell.length_c   1.000
_cell.angle_alpha   90.00
_cell.angle_beta   90.00
_cell.angle_gamma   90.00
#
_symmetry.space_group_name_H-M   'P 1'
#
loop_
_entity.id
_entity.type
_entity.pdbx_description
1 polymer ?
#
loop_
_entity_poly.entity_id
_entity_poly.type
_entity_poly.pdbx_seq_one_letter_code
_entity_poly.pdbx_strand_id
1 'polypeptide(L)'
;MTVRDAFGSMSSEETTYLQGDRRRVDFRSSRGRRRADGSVDLRYGPHIASITRCDLGQMFELNLDAHEYSSTQYPPKPLAKEQMKAIGIKTPLYSELASKSTLLIETTTVDTGERKQLFRHTARHVIATRKETPLEGSQQEPQASVTDGWYIDLDLRISCDFKGVGHAYLHAGSGPPDRPKFVDVGKAEPGFALELKTTSRSVYTLADGTKKESTSTSERTVTQLEEGPLDPAVFEIPAGFRQVTRVETNPPVDWQTVLANYWQWLETRVRKVFD
;
A
#
# COMPACT_ATOMS: atom_id res chain seq x y z
N MET A 1 8.31 13.22 -9.91
CA MET A 1 8.06 11.87 -10.46
C MET A 1 6.58 11.56 -10.31
N THR A 2 5.96 11.06 -11.35
CA THR A 2 4.54 10.63 -11.31
C THR A 2 4.43 9.14 -11.61
N VAL A 3 3.68 8.44 -10.80
CA VAL A 3 3.47 6.99 -10.87
C VAL A 3 1.99 6.71 -11.03
N ARG A 4 1.63 5.75 -11.87
CA ARG A 4 0.27 5.22 -11.98
C ARG A 4 0.25 3.76 -11.58
N ASP A 5 -0.66 3.43 -10.69
CA ASP A 5 -0.94 2.08 -10.26
C ASP A 5 -2.32 1.66 -10.75
N ALA A 6 -2.44 0.42 -11.23
CA ALA A 6 -3.71 -0.16 -11.63
C ALA A 6 -3.88 -1.55 -10.98
N PHE A 7 -5.05 -1.78 -10.38
CA PHE A 7 -5.42 -3.05 -9.79
C PHE A 7 -6.92 -3.31 -10.04
N GLY A 8 -7.21 -4.18 -10.98
CA GLY A 8 -8.59 -4.47 -11.38
C GLY A 8 -9.33 -3.20 -11.86
N SER A 9 -10.39 -2.81 -11.15
CA SER A 9 -11.16 -1.58 -11.42
C SER A 9 -10.70 -0.37 -10.63
N MET A 10 -9.62 -0.48 -9.85
CA MET A 10 -9.03 0.62 -9.09
C MET A 10 -7.77 1.10 -9.79
N SER A 11 -7.56 2.39 -9.79
CA SER A 11 -6.30 3.01 -10.19
C SER A 11 -5.95 4.15 -9.24
N SER A 12 -4.67 4.45 -9.16
CA SER A 12 -4.19 5.60 -8.42
C SER A 12 -3.10 6.32 -9.21
N GLU A 13 -2.99 7.60 -8.95
CA GLU A 13 -1.90 8.43 -9.44
C GLU A 13 -1.19 9.04 -8.23
N GLU A 14 0.12 8.89 -8.21
CA GLU A 14 0.99 9.43 -7.17
C GLU A 14 2.05 10.29 -7.82
N THR A 15 2.24 11.50 -7.30
CA THR A 15 3.36 12.36 -7.70
C THR A 15 4.24 12.61 -6.51
N THR A 16 5.50 12.18 -6.59
CA THR A 16 6.51 12.39 -5.55
C THR A 16 7.48 13.50 -5.96
N TYR A 17 7.65 14.47 -5.08
CA TYR A 17 8.66 15.51 -5.10
C TYR A 17 9.68 15.25 -4.00
N LEU A 18 10.96 15.28 -4.35
CA LEU A 18 12.03 15.00 -3.40
C LEU A 18 13.17 16.01 -3.59
N GLN A 19 13.58 16.65 -2.50
CA GLN A 19 14.75 17.55 -2.48
C GLN A 19 15.39 17.54 -1.11
N GLY A 20 16.60 17.01 -1.00
CA GLY A 20 17.31 16.86 0.26
C GLY A 20 16.48 16.10 1.29
N ASP A 21 16.21 16.72 2.43
CA ASP A 21 15.47 16.16 3.54
C ASP A 21 13.97 16.48 3.53
N ARG A 22 13.43 16.77 2.35
CA ARG A 22 12.02 17.14 2.14
C ARG A 22 11.42 16.24 1.09
N ARG A 23 10.25 15.70 1.38
CA ARG A 23 9.46 14.87 0.45
C ARG A 23 8.01 15.31 0.48
N ARG A 24 7.43 15.48 -0.69
CA ARG A 24 5.98 15.61 -0.86
C ARG A 24 5.48 14.49 -1.75
N VAL A 25 4.38 13.88 -1.36
CA VAL A 25 3.68 12.86 -2.12
C VAL A 25 2.24 13.32 -2.30
N ASP A 26 1.84 13.60 -3.53
CA ASP A 26 0.46 13.87 -3.90
C ASP A 26 -0.17 12.58 -4.41
N PHE A 27 -1.34 12.23 -3.92
CA PHE A 27 -2.00 10.98 -4.21
C PHE A 27 -3.48 11.20 -4.51
N ARG A 28 -3.97 10.53 -5.56
CA ARG A 28 -5.38 10.46 -5.89
C ARG A 28 -5.74 9.06 -6.35
N SER A 29 -6.72 8.46 -5.70
CA SER A 29 -7.27 7.17 -6.13
C SER A 29 -8.51 7.36 -6.99
N SER A 30 -8.78 6.39 -7.86
CA SER A 30 -10.05 6.29 -8.57
C SER A 30 -10.55 4.85 -8.53
N ARG A 31 -11.86 4.68 -8.51
CA ARG A 31 -12.53 3.38 -8.59
C ARG A 31 -13.51 3.38 -9.74
N GLY A 32 -13.33 2.45 -10.65
CA GLY A 32 -14.26 2.21 -11.74
C GLY A 32 -15.45 1.35 -11.28
N ARG A 33 -16.67 1.83 -11.52
CA ARG A 33 -17.89 1.01 -11.41
C ARG A 33 -18.38 0.69 -12.82
N ARG A 34 -18.43 -0.61 -13.16
CA ARG A 34 -19.01 -1.02 -14.44
C ARG A 34 -20.52 -0.86 -14.39
N ARG A 35 -21.10 -0.15 -15.35
CA ARG A 35 -22.55 -0.03 -15.54
C ARG A 35 -23.09 -1.22 -16.33
N ALA A 36 -24.41 -1.37 -16.34
CA ALA A 36 -25.09 -2.44 -17.08
C ALA A 36 -24.85 -2.40 -18.60
N ASP A 37 -24.59 -1.20 -19.15
CA ASP A 37 -24.25 -0.96 -20.56
C ASP A 37 -22.76 -1.25 -20.91
N GLY A 38 -21.98 -1.73 -19.92
CA GLY A 38 -20.56 -2.03 -20.07
C GLY A 38 -19.63 -0.81 -19.92
N SER A 39 -20.15 0.41 -19.82
CA SER A 39 -19.35 1.61 -19.55
C SER A 39 -18.78 1.59 -18.13
N VAL A 40 -17.69 2.32 -17.90
CA VAL A 40 -17.05 2.44 -16.59
C VAL A 40 -17.25 3.87 -16.08
N ASP A 41 -17.94 3.97 -14.95
CA ASP A 41 -18.09 5.21 -14.20
C ASP A 41 -16.92 5.35 -13.22
N LEU A 42 -16.04 6.34 -13.42
CA LEU A 42 -14.88 6.59 -12.56
C LEU A 42 -15.29 7.52 -11.41
N ARG A 43 -15.09 7.05 -10.18
CA ARG A 43 -15.22 7.87 -8.97
C ARG A 43 -13.84 8.13 -8.41
N TYR A 44 -13.52 9.38 -8.20
CA TYR A 44 -12.26 9.81 -7.62
C TYR A 44 -12.39 9.95 -6.11
N GLY A 45 -11.38 9.46 -5.39
CA GLY A 45 -11.18 9.79 -3.99
C GLY A 45 -10.69 11.23 -3.82
N PRO A 46 -10.57 11.72 -2.57
CA PRO A 46 -10.01 13.03 -2.31
C PRO A 46 -8.56 13.11 -2.80
N HIS A 47 -8.15 14.29 -3.19
CA HIS A 47 -6.76 14.58 -3.54
C HIS A 47 -5.99 14.87 -2.25
N ILE A 48 -5.15 13.95 -1.85
CA ILE A 48 -4.39 13.99 -0.61
C ILE A 48 -2.92 14.29 -0.93
N ALA A 49 -2.30 15.10 -0.11
CA ALA A 49 -0.86 15.28 -0.13
C ALA A 49 -0.25 14.98 1.24
N SER A 50 0.93 14.38 1.25
CA SER A 50 1.74 14.19 2.45
C SER A 50 3.07 14.92 2.27
N ILE A 51 3.42 15.82 3.20
CA ILE A 51 4.68 16.56 3.17
C ILE A 51 5.52 16.14 4.38
N THR A 52 6.66 15.51 4.14
CA THR A 52 7.62 15.13 5.18
C THR A 52 8.77 16.14 5.20
N ARG A 53 9.00 16.73 6.34
CA ARG A 53 10.03 17.74 6.63
C ARG A 53 10.96 17.20 7.71
N CYS A 54 12.01 16.46 7.31
CA CYS A 54 13.02 15.96 8.26
C CYS A 54 13.73 17.10 9.00
N ASP A 55 13.94 18.19 8.32
CA ASP A 55 14.53 19.43 8.88
C ASP A 55 13.68 20.03 10.02
N LEU A 56 12.38 19.82 10.02
CA LEU A 56 11.45 20.25 11.07
C LEU A 56 11.02 19.13 12.02
N GLY A 57 11.35 17.88 11.72
CA GLY A 57 10.86 16.71 12.46
C GLY A 57 9.34 16.57 12.39
N GLN A 58 8.72 16.93 11.26
CA GLN A 58 7.28 16.98 11.09
C GLN A 58 6.83 16.32 9.77
N MET A 59 5.62 15.80 9.80
CA MET A 59 4.86 15.38 8.63
C MET A 59 3.51 16.09 8.63
N PHE A 60 3.10 16.56 7.47
CA PHE A 60 1.83 17.19 7.24
C PHE A 60 1.02 16.31 6.29
N GLU A 61 -0.24 16.04 6.64
CA GLU A 61 -1.22 15.46 5.73
C GLU A 61 -2.19 16.54 5.30
N LEU A 62 -2.46 16.67 4.01
CA LEU A 62 -3.31 17.69 3.41
C LEU A 62 -4.45 17.02 2.64
N ASN A 63 -5.66 17.56 2.77
CA ASN A 63 -6.74 17.35 1.82
C ASN A 63 -6.79 18.58 0.92
N LEU A 64 -6.33 18.44 -0.33
CA LEU A 64 -6.21 19.53 -1.27
C LEU A 64 -7.58 20.01 -1.77
N ASP A 65 -8.60 19.14 -1.78
CA ASP A 65 -9.96 19.46 -2.18
C ASP A 65 -10.70 20.23 -1.06
N ALA A 66 -10.44 19.90 0.23
CA ALA A 66 -11.09 20.53 1.37
C ALA A 66 -10.30 21.73 1.93
N HIS A 67 -9.08 21.98 1.44
CA HIS A 67 -8.15 22.98 1.97
C HIS A 67 -7.89 22.80 3.49
N GLU A 68 -7.65 21.57 3.90
CA GLU A 68 -7.39 21.20 5.29
C GLU A 68 -6.05 20.50 5.43
N TYR A 69 -5.41 20.66 6.58
CA TYR A 69 -4.21 19.93 6.92
C TYR A 69 -4.16 19.51 8.39
N SER A 70 -3.46 18.42 8.66
CA SER A 70 -3.04 18.03 10.01
C SER A 70 -1.52 17.90 10.06
N SER A 71 -0.96 18.04 11.25
CA SER A 71 0.48 17.89 11.48
C SER A 71 0.76 16.84 12.54
N THR A 72 1.79 16.05 12.32
CA THR A 72 2.27 15.03 13.27
C THR A 72 3.80 15.10 13.36
N GLN A 73 4.33 14.66 14.50
CA GLN A 73 5.78 14.52 14.64
C GLN A 73 6.28 13.38 13.76
N TYR A 74 7.37 13.58 13.05
CA TYR A 74 8.01 12.57 12.21
C TYR A 74 9.54 12.53 12.45
N PRO A 75 10.15 11.37 12.64
CA PRO A 75 9.50 10.07 12.74
C PRO A 75 8.57 10.00 13.97
N PRO A 76 7.50 9.20 13.91
CA PRO A 76 6.57 9.07 15.02
C PRO A 76 7.29 8.51 16.25
N LYS A 77 7.00 9.07 17.42
CA LYS A 77 7.51 8.49 18.66
C LYS A 77 6.88 7.12 18.88
N PRO A 78 7.68 6.10 19.25
CA PRO A 78 7.11 4.83 19.66
C PRO A 78 6.10 5.06 20.79
N LEU A 79 4.92 4.45 20.67
CA LEU A 79 3.92 4.49 21.74
C LEU A 79 4.49 3.81 23.00
N ALA A 80 4.33 4.44 24.14
CA ALA A 80 4.64 3.81 25.42
C ALA A 80 3.75 2.58 25.64
N LYS A 81 4.21 1.57 26.39
CA LYS A 81 3.45 0.33 26.64
C LYS A 81 2.07 0.62 27.24
N GLU A 82 1.98 1.61 28.11
CA GLU A 82 0.74 2.05 28.73
C GLU A 82 -0.24 2.64 27.71
N GLN A 83 0.26 3.42 26.75
CA GLN A 83 -0.54 3.99 25.66
C GLN A 83 -1.07 2.90 24.72
N MET A 84 -0.21 1.93 24.37
CA MET A 84 -0.61 0.77 23.57
C MET A 84 -1.72 -0.03 24.28
N LYS A 85 -1.58 -0.25 25.58
CA LYS A 85 -2.58 -0.95 26.40
C LYS A 85 -3.91 -0.17 26.46
N ALA A 86 -3.85 1.16 26.60
CA ALA A 86 -5.04 2.02 26.68
C ALA A 86 -5.88 2.00 25.39
N ILE A 87 -5.24 1.84 24.23
CA ILE A 87 -5.90 1.73 22.91
C ILE A 87 -6.18 0.28 22.50
N GLY A 88 -6.05 -0.67 23.43
CA GLY A 88 -6.38 -2.09 23.21
C GLY A 88 -5.36 -2.85 22.35
N ILE A 89 -4.23 -2.24 22.02
CA ILE A 89 -3.14 -2.94 21.38
C ILE A 89 -2.46 -3.84 22.42
N LYS A 90 -2.81 -5.12 22.39
CA LYS A 90 -2.06 -6.13 23.12
C LYS A 90 -0.70 -6.20 22.43
N THR A 91 0.34 -5.66 23.08
CA THR A 91 1.71 -5.85 22.60
C THR A 91 1.93 -7.35 22.55
N PRO A 92 2.15 -7.98 21.40
CA PRO A 92 2.69 -9.32 21.40
C PRO A 92 4.03 -9.21 22.10
N LEU A 93 4.21 -9.95 23.16
CA LEU A 93 5.53 -10.17 23.73
C LEU A 93 6.36 -10.92 22.69
N TYR A 94 6.91 -10.17 21.73
CA TYR A 94 7.78 -10.73 20.69
C TYR A 94 8.97 -11.49 21.26
N SER A 95 9.34 -11.23 22.53
CA SER A 95 10.46 -11.88 23.20
C SER A 95 10.12 -13.27 23.77
N GLU A 96 8.86 -13.60 24.05
CA GLU A 96 8.48 -14.88 24.66
C GLU A 96 7.84 -15.88 23.68
N LEU A 97 7.46 -15.44 22.48
CA LEU A 97 6.88 -16.29 21.44
C LEU A 97 7.93 -16.95 20.52
N ALA A 98 9.18 -17.01 20.95
CA ALA A 98 10.35 -17.21 20.10
C ALA A 98 10.71 -18.67 19.83
N SER A 99 9.80 -19.64 19.79
CA SER A 99 10.30 -20.99 19.56
C SER A 99 10.06 -21.59 18.18
N LYS A 100 8.98 -21.23 17.46
CA LYS A 100 8.70 -21.87 16.16
C LYS A 100 8.06 -20.91 15.16
N SER A 101 8.62 -20.83 13.96
CA SER A 101 8.01 -20.08 12.85
C SER A 101 6.75 -20.79 12.37
N THR A 102 5.70 -20.04 12.09
CA THR A 102 4.42 -20.56 11.58
C THR A 102 4.20 -20.24 10.09
N LEU A 103 5.06 -19.40 9.51
CA LEU A 103 5.00 -19.01 8.10
C LEU A 103 6.40 -18.99 7.51
N LEU A 104 6.62 -19.70 6.42
CA LEU A 104 7.85 -19.62 5.63
C LEU A 104 7.61 -18.70 4.43
N ILE A 105 8.44 -17.67 4.29
CA ILE A 105 8.42 -16.73 3.18
C ILE A 105 9.73 -16.88 2.41
N GLU A 106 9.63 -17.40 1.21
CA GLU A 106 10.75 -17.59 0.30
C GLU A 106 10.68 -16.54 -0.79
N THR A 107 11.75 -15.77 -0.98
CA THR A 107 11.86 -14.79 -2.07
C THR A 107 13.04 -15.18 -2.94
N THR A 108 12.79 -15.38 -4.23
CA THR A 108 13.84 -15.61 -5.23
C THR A 108 13.88 -14.40 -6.15
N THR A 109 15.06 -13.79 -6.27
CA THR A 109 15.28 -12.61 -7.13
C THR A 109 16.29 -12.94 -8.21
N VAL A 110 15.93 -12.68 -9.47
CA VAL A 110 16.74 -12.95 -10.64
C VAL A 110 16.84 -11.70 -11.50
N ASP A 111 18.06 -11.18 -11.68
CA ASP A 111 18.37 -10.23 -12.76
C ASP A 111 18.49 -11.02 -14.05
N THR A 112 17.62 -10.77 -15.02
CA THR A 112 17.59 -11.53 -16.30
C THR A 112 18.75 -11.19 -17.22
N GLY A 113 19.50 -10.13 -16.91
CA GLY A 113 20.54 -9.58 -17.81
C GLY A 113 19.99 -8.58 -18.82
N GLU A 114 18.68 -8.51 -19.02
CA GLU A 114 18.09 -7.56 -19.95
C GLU A 114 18.21 -6.12 -19.45
N ARG A 115 18.39 -5.18 -20.39
CA ARG A 115 18.53 -3.75 -20.11
C ARG A 115 17.74 -2.95 -21.13
N LYS A 116 17.08 -1.86 -20.69
CA LYS A 116 16.45 -0.87 -21.58
C LYS A 116 16.64 0.56 -21.05
N GLN A 117 16.53 1.52 -21.97
CA GLN A 117 16.55 2.94 -21.60
C GLN A 117 15.14 3.42 -21.23
N LEU A 118 14.98 3.96 -20.00
CA LEU A 118 13.77 4.60 -19.53
C LEU A 118 14.15 5.93 -18.83
N PHE A 119 13.53 7.04 -19.22
CA PHE A 119 13.79 8.37 -18.63
C PHE A 119 15.28 8.73 -18.50
N ARG A 120 16.09 8.40 -19.50
CA ARG A 120 17.57 8.60 -19.54
C ARG A 120 18.37 7.70 -18.58
N HIS A 121 17.73 6.74 -17.91
CA HIS A 121 18.38 5.73 -17.09
C HIS A 121 18.42 4.39 -17.79
N THR A 122 19.47 3.63 -17.50
CA THR A 122 19.54 2.22 -17.91
C THR A 122 18.82 1.37 -16.86
N ALA A 123 17.64 0.87 -17.21
CA ALA A 123 16.86 0.01 -16.33
C ALA A 123 17.26 -1.46 -16.45
N ARG A 124 17.28 -2.18 -15.33
CA ARG A 124 17.50 -3.62 -15.22
C ARG A 124 16.16 -4.35 -15.19
N HIS A 125 16.07 -5.47 -15.91
CA HIS A 125 14.92 -6.36 -15.81
C HIS A 125 15.13 -7.38 -14.69
N VAL A 126 14.24 -7.38 -13.72
CA VAL A 126 14.32 -8.26 -12.56
C VAL A 126 13.00 -8.96 -12.34
N ILE A 127 13.07 -10.27 -12.14
CA ILE A 127 11.93 -11.09 -11.75
C ILE A 127 12.10 -11.52 -10.30
N ALA A 128 11.13 -11.18 -9.45
CA ALA A 128 11.07 -11.63 -8.08
C ALA A 128 9.88 -12.57 -7.87
N THR A 129 10.14 -13.77 -7.37
CA THR A 129 9.11 -14.74 -7.00
C THR A 129 9.06 -14.83 -5.49
N ARG A 130 7.88 -14.60 -4.90
CA ARG A 130 7.64 -14.75 -3.47
C ARG A 130 6.63 -15.87 -3.26
N LYS A 131 6.97 -16.77 -2.35
CA LYS A 131 6.12 -17.89 -1.93
C LYS A 131 5.93 -17.85 -0.43
N GLU A 132 4.69 -17.89 0.01
CA GLU A 132 4.32 -17.97 1.42
C GLU A 132 3.74 -19.35 1.71
N THR A 133 4.44 -20.11 2.53
CA THR A 133 4.06 -21.47 2.88
C THR A 133 3.67 -21.51 4.35
N PRO A 134 2.38 -21.75 4.67
CA PRO A 134 1.93 -21.97 6.02
C PRO A 134 2.62 -23.18 6.63
N LEU A 135 3.09 -23.03 7.88
CA LEU A 135 3.65 -24.09 8.69
C LEU A 135 2.66 -24.47 9.80
N GLU A 136 3.03 -25.45 10.63
CA GLU A 136 2.20 -25.87 11.76
C GLU A 136 1.86 -24.68 12.68
N GLY A 137 0.57 -24.49 12.95
CA GLY A 137 0.04 -23.39 13.76
C GLY A 137 -0.31 -22.10 13.00
N SER A 138 -0.06 -22.04 11.68
CA SER A 138 -0.56 -20.95 10.84
C SER A 138 -2.05 -21.09 10.56
N GLN A 139 -2.73 -19.95 10.49
CA GLN A 139 -4.11 -19.86 10.04
C GLN A 139 -4.23 -19.30 8.62
N GLN A 140 -3.11 -19.05 7.97
CA GLN A 140 -3.09 -18.55 6.59
C GLN A 140 -3.15 -19.69 5.59
N GLU A 141 -3.68 -19.39 4.41
CA GLU A 141 -3.60 -20.27 3.25
C GLU A 141 -2.34 -19.93 2.43
N PRO A 142 -1.83 -20.87 1.63
CA PRO A 142 -0.67 -20.62 0.78
C PRO A 142 -0.89 -19.47 -0.19
N GLN A 143 0.14 -18.64 -0.37
CA GLN A 143 0.14 -17.54 -1.32
C GLN A 143 1.42 -17.56 -2.14
N ALA A 144 1.33 -17.08 -3.37
CA ALA A 144 2.48 -16.88 -4.23
C ALA A 144 2.31 -15.63 -5.07
N SER A 145 3.41 -14.92 -5.34
CA SER A 145 3.40 -13.81 -6.28
C SER A 145 4.67 -13.82 -7.14
N VAL A 146 4.49 -13.34 -8.36
CA VAL A 146 5.59 -13.05 -9.28
C VAL A 146 5.52 -11.57 -9.60
N THR A 147 6.63 -10.89 -9.36
CA THR A 147 6.82 -9.49 -9.73
C THR A 147 7.85 -9.43 -10.85
N ASP A 148 7.41 -8.94 -11.98
CA ASP A 148 8.22 -8.67 -13.18
C ASP A 148 8.42 -7.16 -13.27
N GLY A 149 9.66 -6.68 -13.28
CA GLY A 149 9.90 -5.26 -13.15
C GLY A 149 11.18 -4.73 -13.77
N TRP A 150 11.14 -3.43 -14.07
CA TRP A 150 12.27 -2.66 -14.58
C TRP A 150 12.73 -1.65 -13.54
N TYR A 151 13.97 -1.77 -13.10
CA TYR A 151 14.52 -1.03 -11.96
C TYR A 151 15.71 -0.18 -12.36
N ILE A 152 15.84 0.99 -11.74
CA ILE A 152 16.99 1.90 -11.87
C ILE A 152 17.64 2.15 -10.52
N ASP A 153 18.88 2.61 -10.53
CA ASP A 153 19.61 3.03 -9.33
C ASP A 153 19.18 4.46 -8.95
N LEU A 154 18.03 4.54 -8.28
CA LEU A 154 17.51 5.79 -7.73
C LEU A 154 17.12 5.59 -6.27
N ASP A 155 17.67 6.40 -5.39
CA ASP A 155 17.33 6.39 -3.96
C ASP A 155 16.36 7.54 -3.65
N LEU A 156 15.14 7.19 -3.30
CA LEU A 156 14.08 8.14 -2.90
C LEU A 156 13.93 8.28 -1.39
N ARG A 157 14.86 7.76 -0.60
CA ARG A 157 14.84 7.88 0.86
C ARG A 157 15.29 9.26 1.29
N ILE A 158 14.73 9.75 2.39
CA ILE A 158 15.15 10.94 3.10
C ILE A 158 15.77 10.58 4.45
N SER A 159 16.50 11.48 5.09
CA SER A 159 17.31 11.16 6.27
C SER A 159 16.52 10.64 7.46
N CYS A 160 15.26 11.05 7.59
CA CYS A 160 14.36 10.61 8.67
C CYS A 160 13.47 9.42 8.32
N ASP A 161 13.65 8.79 7.17
CA ASP A 161 12.93 7.57 6.86
C ASP A 161 13.31 6.46 7.86
N PHE A 162 12.31 5.75 8.34
CA PHE A 162 12.49 4.68 9.31
C PHE A 162 13.45 3.61 8.79
N LYS A 163 14.62 3.51 9.41
CA LYS A 163 15.53 2.39 9.19
C LYS A 163 15.03 1.20 10.03
N GLY A 164 14.30 0.29 9.39
CA GLY A 164 14.08 -1.01 9.99
C GLY A 164 12.83 -1.20 10.85
N VAL A 165 11.69 -0.70 10.42
CA VAL A 165 10.44 -1.39 10.78
C VAL A 165 10.40 -2.62 9.90
N GLY A 166 10.90 -3.74 10.43
CA GLY A 166 10.67 -5.05 9.84
C GLY A 166 9.18 -5.14 9.51
N HIS A 167 8.85 -5.74 8.40
CA HIS A 167 7.49 -5.89 7.92
C HIS A 167 6.59 -6.33 9.08
N ALA A 168 5.83 -5.39 9.67
CA ALA A 168 4.83 -5.72 10.65
C ALA A 168 3.73 -6.48 9.89
N TYR A 169 3.72 -7.78 9.99
CA TYR A 169 2.62 -8.61 9.51
C TYR A 169 1.39 -8.27 10.33
N LEU A 170 0.58 -7.37 9.81
CA LEU A 170 -0.75 -7.11 10.35
C LEU A 170 -1.63 -8.29 9.98
N HIS A 171 -1.84 -9.16 10.93
CA HIS A 171 -2.80 -10.25 10.80
C HIS A 171 -4.22 -9.70 10.95
N ALA A 172 -5.04 -9.84 9.91
CA ALA A 172 -6.45 -9.42 9.92
C ALA A 172 -7.39 -10.45 10.57
N GLY A 173 -6.87 -11.41 11.34
CA GLY A 173 -7.62 -12.49 11.97
C GLY A 173 -7.75 -12.36 13.48
N SER A 174 -8.67 -13.12 14.08
CA SER A 174 -8.88 -13.19 15.54
C SER A 174 -7.85 -14.07 16.27
N GLY A 175 -6.94 -14.72 15.56
CA GLY A 175 -5.88 -15.58 16.10
C GLY A 175 -4.57 -14.87 16.41
N PRO A 176 -3.58 -15.57 17.01
CA PRO A 176 -2.24 -15.02 17.17
C PRO A 176 -1.60 -14.74 15.80
N PRO A 177 -0.81 -13.65 15.66
CA PRO A 177 -0.16 -13.33 14.40
C PRO A 177 0.85 -14.42 14.01
N ASP A 178 0.93 -14.70 12.70
CA ASP A 178 1.94 -15.61 12.18
C ASP A 178 3.36 -15.09 12.43
N ARG A 179 4.29 -16.00 12.60
CA ARG A 179 5.72 -15.74 12.82
C ARG A 179 6.49 -16.10 11.54
N PRO A 180 6.80 -15.11 10.70
CA PRO A 180 7.46 -15.38 9.44
C PRO A 180 8.93 -15.75 9.65
N LYS A 181 9.38 -16.76 8.91
CA LYS A 181 10.79 -17.04 8.62
C LYS A 181 11.04 -16.62 7.17
N PHE A 182 11.99 -15.71 6.98
CA PHE A 182 12.37 -15.25 5.65
C PHE A 182 13.54 -16.05 5.11
N VAL A 183 13.47 -16.42 3.85
CA VAL A 183 14.55 -17.06 3.09
C VAL A 183 14.65 -16.35 1.76
N ASP A 184 15.80 -15.70 1.54
CA ASP A 184 16.07 -14.97 0.31
C ASP A 184 17.08 -15.75 -0.53
N VAL A 185 16.76 -15.95 -1.81
CA VAL A 185 17.63 -16.59 -2.81
C VAL A 185 17.91 -15.57 -3.90
N GLY A 186 19.19 -15.36 -4.18
CA GLY A 186 19.67 -14.30 -5.07
C GLY A 186 19.90 -13.00 -4.32
N LYS A 187 20.25 -11.97 -5.07
CA LYS A 187 20.50 -10.63 -4.53
C LYS A 187 19.20 -9.82 -4.63
N ALA A 188 18.73 -9.34 -3.48
CA ALA A 188 17.57 -8.43 -3.45
C ALA A 188 17.82 -7.22 -4.36
N GLU A 189 16.79 -6.80 -5.10
CA GLU A 189 16.85 -5.61 -5.94
C GLU A 189 16.66 -4.34 -5.09
N PRO A 190 17.70 -3.51 -4.92
CA PRO A 190 17.62 -2.31 -4.08
C PRO A 190 17.15 -1.08 -4.84
N GLY A 191 17.01 -1.16 -6.16
CA GLY A 191 16.70 -0.03 -7.04
C GLY A 191 15.24 0.37 -6.97
N PHE A 192 14.95 1.50 -7.63
CA PHE A 192 13.59 2.00 -7.78
C PHE A 192 12.94 1.43 -9.03
N ALA A 193 11.74 0.89 -8.88
CA ALA A 193 10.98 0.32 -9.99
C ALA A 193 10.31 1.41 -10.84
N LEU A 194 10.57 1.39 -12.15
CA LEU A 194 9.89 2.25 -13.13
C LEU A 194 8.66 1.58 -13.72
N GLU A 195 8.71 0.28 -13.87
CA GLU A 195 7.57 -0.53 -14.31
C GLU A 195 7.54 -1.80 -13.48
N LEU A 196 6.36 -2.15 -12.98
CA LEU A 196 6.11 -3.40 -12.26
C LEU A 196 4.82 -4.02 -12.74
N LYS A 197 4.86 -5.34 -12.89
CA LYS A 197 3.67 -6.17 -13.01
C LYS A 197 3.75 -7.27 -11.97
N THR A 198 2.82 -7.27 -11.03
CA THR A 198 2.75 -8.28 -9.99
C THR A 198 1.52 -9.14 -10.21
N THR A 199 1.73 -10.45 -10.37
CA THR A 199 0.67 -11.45 -10.40
C THR A 199 0.70 -12.23 -9.10
N SER A 200 -0.39 -12.17 -8.35
CA SER A 200 -0.55 -12.86 -7.06
C SER A 200 -1.59 -13.96 -7.19
N ARG A 201 -1.29 -15.11 -6.61
CA ARG A 201 -2.21 -16.25 -6.46
C ARG A 201 -2.42 -16.49 -4.97
N SER A 202 -3.66 -16.58 -4.57
CA SER A 202 -4.05 -16.88 -3.20
C SER A 202 -5.13 -17.93 -3.17
N VAL A 203 -5.13 -18.76 -2.14
CA VAL A 203 -6.21 -19.68 -1.82
C VAL A 203 -7.02 -19.04 -0.69
N TYR A 204 -8.34 -19.15 -0.75
CA TYR A 204 -9.22 -18.77 0.34
C TYR A 204 -10.30 -19.80 0.56
N THR A 205 -10.69 -19.97 1.81
CA THR A 205 -11.72 -20.94 2.21
C THR A 205 -13.06 -20.23 2.37
N LEU A 206 -14.09 -20.69 1.65
CA LEU A 206 -15.45 -20.20 1.78
C LEU A 206 -16.08 -20.69 3.11
N ALA A 207 -17.21 -20.08 3.50
CA ALA A 207 -17.94 -20.44 4.71
C ALA A 207 -18.42 -21.91 4.75
N ASP A 208 -18.57 -22.55 3.60
CA ASP A 208 -18.92 -23.97 3.44
C ASP A 208 -17.70 -24.91 3.48
N GLY A 209 -16.49 -24.38 3.73
CA GLY A 209 -15.24 -25.12 3.74
C GLY A 209 -14.62 -25.35 2.36
N THR A 210 -15.26 -24.93 1.27
CA THR A 210 -14.72 -25.07 -0.08
C THR A 210 -13.54 -24.14 -0.28
N LYS A 211 -12.42 -24.67 -0.79
CA LYS A 211 -11.25 -23.85 -1.16
C LYS A 211 -11.37 -23.34 -2.59
N LYS A 212 -11.13 -22.06 -2.77
CA LYS A 212 -11.06 -21.41 -4.08
C LYS A 212 -9.73 -20.72 -4.29
N GLU A 213 -9.24 -20.78 -5.52
CA GLU A 213 -8.08 -20.00 -5.94
C GLU A 213 -8.52 -18.65 -6.53
N SER A 214 -7.75 -17.63 -6.25
CA SER A 214 -7.89 -16.31 -6.84
C SER A 214 -6.56 -15.89 -7.44
N THR A 215 -6.60 -15.32 -8.62
CA THR A 215 -5.45 -14.68 -9.26
C THR A 215 -5.78 -13.20 -9.44
N SER A 216 -4.87 -12.35 -9.00
CA SER A 216 -4.96 -10.91 -9.17
C SER A 216 -3.70 -10.38 -9.82
N THR A 217 -3.85 -9.32 -10.61
CA THR A 217 -2.72 -8.63 -11.25
C THR A 217 -2.79 -7.16 -10.88
N SER A 218 -1.64 -6.61 -10.51
CA SER A 218 -1.45 -5.18 -10.35
C SER A 218 -0.30 -4.71 -11.25
N GLU A 219 -0.44 -3.50 -11.76
CA GLU A 219 0.57 -2.86 -12.61
C GLU A 219 0.88 -1.49 -12.01
N ARG A 220 2.17 -1.17 -11.98
CA ARG A 220 2.70 0.15 -11.59
C ARG A 220 3.60 0.64 -12.70
N THR A 221 3.40 1.89 -13.10
CA THR A 221 4.22 2.51 -14.14
C THR A 221 4.55 3.95 -13.77
N VAL A 222 5.84 4.29 -13.81
CA VAL A 222 6.27 5.68 -13.76
C VAL A 222 5.96 6.31 -15.10
N THR A 223 5.15 7.36 -15.10
CA THR A 223 4.75 8.07 -16.32
C THR A 223 5.58 9.32 -16.57
N GLN A 224 6.25 9.83 -15.51
CA GLN A 224 7.07 11.03 -15.58
C GLN A 224 8.19 10.92 -14.54
N LEU A 225 9.42 11.15 -14.96
CA LEU A 225 10.59 11.24 -14.09
C LEU A 225 11.43 12.43 -14.55
N GLU A 226 11.55 13.43 -13.71
CA GLU A 226 12.31 14.65 -13.97
C GLU A 226 13.30 14.90 -12.84
N GLU A 227 14.50 15.29 -13.20
CA GLU A 227 15.57 15.66 -12.28
C GLU A 227 15.87 17.14 -12.48
N GLY A 228 15.89 17.89 -11.39
CA GLY A 228 16.18 19.33 -11.42
C GLY A 228 15.81 20.01 -10.11
N PRO A 229 16.12 21.30 -9.99
CA PRO A 229 15.73 22.08 -8.81
C PRO A 229 14.21 22.19 -8.72
N LEU A 230 13.69 22.05 -7.50
CA LEU A 230 12.27 22.23 -7.20
C LEU A 230 12.06 23.59 -6.49
N ASP A 231 10.92 24.21 -6.73
CA ASP A 231 10.49 25.36 -5.95
C ASP A 231 10.29 24.92 -4.48
N PRO A 232 10.98 25.56 -3.51
CA PRO A 232 10.81 25.25 -2.08
C PRO A 232 9.35 25.31 -1.61
N ALA A 233 8.51 26.14 -2.23
CA ALA A 233 7.09 26.25 -1.90
C ALA A 233 6.30 24.94 -2.11
N VAL A 234 6.81 24.01 -2.91
CA VAL A 234 6.21 22.68 -3.07
C VAL A 234 6.14 21.93 -1.74
N PHE A 235 7.11 22.18 -0.83
CA PHE A 235 7.20 21.50 0.47
C PHE A 235 6.57 22.30 1.62
N GLU A 236 5.80 23.33 1.32
CA GLU A 236 5.11 24.14 2.31
C GLU A 236 3.59 23.88 2.25
N ILE A 237 2.90 24.19 3.36
CA ILE A 237 1.45 24.18 3.40
C ILE A 237 0.94 25.34 2.55
N PRO A 238 0.09 25.13 1.55
CA PRO A 238 -0.41 26.22 0.72
C PRO A 238 -1.22 27.24 1.55
N ALA A 239 -1.20 28.49 1.14
CA ALA A 239 -1.96 29.53 1.79
C ALA A 239 -3.47 29.23 1.78
N GLY A 240 -4.17 29.59 2.85
CA GLY A 240 -5.62 29.39 2.97
C GLY A 240 -6.04 28.00 3.48
N PHE A 241 -5.10 27.12 3.80
CA PHE A 241 -5.41 25.84 4.42
C PHE A 241 -5.72 25.98 5.91
N ARG A 242 -6.75 25.29 6.38
CA ARG A 242 -7.16 25.25 7.78
C ARG A 242 -6.55 24.04 8.49
N GLN A 243 -5.97 24.26 9.67
CA GLN A 243 -5.50 23.15 10.49
C GLN A 243 -6.64 22.41 11.14
N VAL A 244 -6.61 21.08 11.06
CA VAL A 244 -7.56 20.16 11.69
C VAL A 244 -6.80 19.10 12.51
N THR A 245 -7.49 18.43 13.42
CA THR A 245 -6.88 17.33 14.21
C THR A 245 -6.53 16.14 13.33
N ARG A 246 -7.38 15.85 12.34
CA ARG A 246 -7.20 14.76 11.38
C ARG A 246 -7.84 15.14 10.06
N VAL A 247 -7.09 14.92 8.99
CA VAL A 247 -7.58 15.11 7.62
C VAL A 247 -8.47 13.95 7.22
N GLU A 248 -9.59 14.23 6.54
CA GLU A 248 -10.44 13.19 5.96
C GLU A 248 -9.81 12.69 4.65
N THR A 249 -9.44 11.43 4.64
CA THR A 249 -8.76 10.77 3.50
C THR A 249 -9.67 9.80 2.74
N ASN A 250 -10.86 9.54 3.28
CA ASN A 250 -11.83 8.68 2.61
C ASN A 250 -12.74 9.51 1.68
N PRO A 251 -13.17 8.94 0.55
CA PRO A 251 -14.20 9.59 -0.24
C PRO A 251 -15.47 9.72 0.62
N PRO A 252 -16.24 10.80 0.43
CA PRO A 252 -17.51 10.98 1.13
C PRO A 252 -18.41 9.76 0.91
N VAL A 253 -19.08 9.33 1.98
CA VAL A 253 -20.00 8.17 1.91
C VAL A 253 -21.14 8.52 0.96
N ASP A 254 -21.20 7.80 -0.15
CA ASP A 254 -22.34 7.88 -1.06
C ASP A 254 -23.52 7.09 -0.49
N TRP A 255 -24.35 7.80 0.30
CA TRP A 255 -25.53 7.23 0.94
C TRP A 255 -26.51 6.61 -0.05
N GLN A 256 -26.58 7.09 -1.30
CA GLN A 256 -27.44 6.48 -2.32
C GLN A 256 -26.96 5.07 -2.67
N THR A 257 -25.65 4.91 -2.84
CA THR A 257 -25.05 3.56 -3.05
C THR A 257 -25.21 2.66 -1.83
N VAL A 258 -25.06 3.20 -0.62
CA VAL A 258 -25.27 2.44 0.62
C VAL A 258 -26.71 1.95 0.73
N LEU A 259 -27.67 2.84 0.48
CA LEU A 259 -29.10 2.50 0.48
C LEU A 259 -29.46 1.49 -0.62
N ALA A 260 -28.96 1.68 -1.84
CA ALA A 260 -29.19 0.75 -2.94
C ALA A 260 -28.66 -0.65 -2.61
N ASN A 261 -27.45 -0.76 -2.06
CA ASN A 261 -26.87 -2.03 -1.61
C ASN A 261 -27.69 -2.66 -0.46
N TYR A 262 -28.17 -1.84 0.48
CA TYR A 262 -29.02 -2.29 1.56
C TYR A 262 -30.37 -2.85 1.06
N TRP A 263 -31.02 -2.17 0.11
CA TRP A 263 -32.25 -2.65 -0.52
C TRP A 263 -32.02 -3.96 -1.30
N GLN A 264 -30.95 -4.07 -2.06
CA GLN A 264 -30.61 -5.29 -2.78
C GLN A 264 -30.31 -6.46 -1.82
N TRP A 265 -29.69 -6.20 -0.68
CA TRP A 265 -29.45 -7.19 0.36
C TRP A 265 -30.78 -7.62 1.02
N LEU A 266 -31.70 -6.69 1.29
CA LEU A 266 -33.04 -6.99 1.81
C LEU A 266 -33.84 -7.87 0.80
N GLU A 267 -33.87 -7.50 -0.47
CA GLU A 267 -34.56 -8.28 -1.51
C GLU A 267 -34.04 -9.72 -1.60
N THR A 268 -32.72 -9.89 -1.53
CA THR A 268 -32.10 -11.24 -1.56
C THR A 268 -32.45 -12.07 -0.32
N ARG A 269 -32.63 -11.43 0.83
CA ARG A 269 -33.05 -12.12 2.06
C ARG A 269 -34.54 -12.45 2.08
N VAL A 270 -35.36 -11.56 1.60
CA VAL A 270 -36.82 -11.77 1.52
C VAL A 270 -37.12 -12.92 0.55
N ARG A 271 -36.49 -12.96 -0.62
CA ARG A 271 -36.66 -14.09 -1.57
C ARG A 271 -36.30 -15.44 -0.94
N LYS A 272 -35.25 -15.52 -0.12
CA LYS A 272 -34.86 -16.79 0.55
C LYS A 272 -35.80 -17.24 1.67
N VAL A 273 -36.73 -16.41 2.09
CA VAL A 273 -37.72 -16.76 3.13
C VAL A 273 -39.02 -17.26 2.51
N PHE A 274 -39.27 -17.00 1.21
CA PHE A 274 -40.48 -17.35 0.50
C PHE A 274 -40.28 -18.45 -0.57
N ASP A 275 -39.01 -18.89 -0.81
CA ASP A 275 -38.66 -20.12 -1.54
C ASP A 275 -38.34 -21.25 -0.52
#